data_647d97063bb3e1165547e44a83e58ec9
#
_entry.id   647d97063bb3e1165547e44a83e58ec9
#
_cell.length_a   1.000
_cell.length_b   1.000
_cell.length_c   1.000
_cell.angle_alpha   90.00
_cell.angle_beta   90.00
_cell.angle_gamma   90.00
#
_symmetry.space_group_name_H-M   'P 1'
#
loop_
_entity.id
_entity.type
_entity.pdbx_description
1 polymer ?
#
loop_
_entity_poly.entity_id
_entity_poly.type
_entity_poly.pdbx_seq_one_letter_code
_entity_poly.pdbx_strand_id
1 'polypeptide(L)'
;MLTTTDCSSPGRNNVWLHILAGLCASLVSIGLARFAYTPLIPSLIGAHWFSASDVIYLSAANLIGYLIGALAGRPIAARLSNGHSLRLMMLLATASFFACAFPLSITWFFSWRLLSGIAGGAIMVLVAATVIPHVPAARKGLASGAIFLGVGLGIAGSGTLVPFLLSLGLRDAWIGLGLVSLLLTAVSWFGWPSTSATAAVNAAAVQNAQPGKPAPLDAAVYLLFGQYALMAVGLVPAMVFLVDYVTRGQGASAHIGALIWVMYGVGAILGPVIYGFLADHLGARNSIRLVLLVQALAVAGLCLTHSYPLLALLVVIIGSFPPGIVPLALARIHELVPGHEQQQVAWSRATVSFATFQALAGYGYSVVFNGNGGHHVMLFAIAAGAIAVALIADIGLALINRKSAAAEQTPSPDATV
;
A
#
# COMPACT_ATOMS: atom_id res chain seq x y z
N MET A 1 17.98 49.87 -17.06
CA MET A 1 17.08 49.62 -15.92
C MET A 1 16.52 48.21 -16.11
N LEU A 2 17.23 47.21 -15.57
CA LEU A 2 16.86 45.80 -15.63
C LEU A 2 16.05 45.49 -14.37
N THR A 3 14.75 45.27 -14.55
CA THR A 3 13.85 44.79 -13.48
C THR A 3 14.19 43.34 -13.17
N THR A 4 14.86 43.11 -12.05
CA THR A 4 15.02 41.80 -11.43
C THR A 4 13.62 41.33 -10.98
N THR A 5 13.05 40.38 -11.72
CA THR A 5 11.89 39.63 -11.28
C THR A 5 12.33 38.79 -10.09
N ASP A 6 11.93 39.20 -8.89
CA ASP A 6 12.02 38.42 -7.67
C ASP A 6 11.29 37.06 -7.88
N CYS A 7 12.05 36.01 -8.11
CA CYS A 7 11.58 34.69 -7.91
C CYS A 7 11.40 34.45 -6.39
N SER A 8 10.25 34.86 -5.86
CA SER A 8 9.87 34.53 -4.49
C SER A 8 9.84 33.00 -4.32
N SER A 9 10.83 32.48 -3.60
CA SER A 9 10.82 31.10 -3.11
C SER A 9 9.47 30.82 -2.43
N PRO A 10 8.81 29.69 -2.72
CA PRO A 10 7.54 29.34 -2.07
C PRO A 10 7.73 29.42 -0.56
N GLY A 11 6.92 30.24 0.12
CA GLY A 11 7.07 30.52 1.53
C GLY A 11 7.12 29.20 2.33
N ARG A 12 8.03 29.11 3.27
CA ARG A 12 8.32 27.93 4.10
C ARG A 12 7.05 27.28 4.70
N ASN A 13 6.01 28.07 4.94
CA ASN A 13 4.71 27.61 5.45
C ASN A 13 3.91 26.79 4.42
N ASN A 14 4.03 27.06 3.12
CA ASN A 14 3.26 26.35 2.10
C ASN A 14 3.73 24.90 1.90
N VAL A 15 5.03 24.62 2.07
CA VAL A 15 5.59 23.26 1.93
C VAL A 15 5.02 22.31 2.99
N TRP A 16 4.93 22.77 4.25
CA TRP A 16 4.37 21.95 5.33
C TRP A 16 2.88 21.69 5.16
N LEU A 17 2.13 22.67 4.63
CA LEU A 17 0.72 22.48 4.29
C LEU A 17 0.53 21.44 3.19
N HIS A 18 1.40 21.42 2.18
CA HIS A 18 1.37 20.40 1.12
C HIS A 18 1.66 19.00 1.68
N ILE A 19 2.66 18.88 2.56
CA ILE A 19 3.01 17.62 3.23
C ILE A 19 1.85 17.13 4.12
N LEU A 20 1.26 18.04 4.92
CA LEU A 20 0.10 17.73 5.76
C LEU A 20 -1.11 17.29 4.94
N ALA A 21 -1.40 17.95 3.82
CA ALA A 21 -2.47 17.54 2.93
C ALA A 21 -2.22 16.11 2.37
N GLY A 22 -0.97 15.80 2.00
CA GLY A 22 -0.59 14.46 1.55
C GLY A 22 -0.74 13.40 2.63
N LEU A 23 -0.34 13.69 3.86
CA LEU A 23 -0.52 12.83 5.03
C LEU A 23 -2.01 12.56 5.28
N CYS A 24 -2.85 13.61 5.32
CA CYS A 24 -4.30 13.49 5.50
C CYS A 24 -4.93 12.63 4.40
N ALA A 25 -4.53 12.83 3.14
CA ALA A 25 -5.05 12.06 2.03
C ALA A 25 -4.71 10.57 2.13
N SER A 26 -3.47 10.22 2.47
CA SER A 26 -3.04 8.84 2.68
C SER A 26 -3.72 8.20 3.89
N LEU A 27 -3.93 8.97 4.96
CA LEU A 27 -4.62 8.54 6.16
C LEU A 27 -6.10 8.23 5.87
N VAL A 28 -6.82 9.13 5.19
CA VAL A 28 -8.24 8.93 4.85
C VAL A 28 -8.42 7.78 3.88
N SER A 29 -7.65 7.75 2.80
CA SER A 29 -7.93 6.87 1.65
C SER A 29 -7.47 5.42 1.85
N ILE A 30 -6.30 5.23 2.44
CA ILE A 30 -5.74 3.90 2.68
C ILE A 30 -5.81 3.57 4.16
N GLY A 31 -5.32 4.44 5.02
CA GLY A 31 -5.30 4.21 6.45
C GLY A 31 -6.67 3.89 7.04
N LEU A 32 -7.67 4.71 6.76
CA LEU A 32 -9.03 4.48 7.25
C LEU A 32 -9.90 3.71 6.25
N ALA A 33 -10.10 4.20 5.02
CA ALA A 33 -11.08 3.63 4.10
C ALA A 33 -10.82 2.17 3.73
N ARG A 34 -9.57 1.75 3.76
CA ARG A 34 -9.17 0.36 3.51
C ARG A 34 -9.00 -0.43 4.79
N PHE A 35 -8.15 0.06 5.70
CA PHE A 35 -7.70 -0.72 6.84
C PHE A 35 -8.63 -0.65 8.06
N ALA A 36 -9.46 0.41 8.25
CA ALA A 36 -10.43 0.43 9.32
C ALA A 36 -11.59 -0.58 9.12
N TYR A 37 -11.73 -1.14 7.93
CA TYR A 37 -12.70 -2.21 7.67
C TYR A 37 -12.35 -3.51 8.40
N THR A 38 -11.08 -3.86 8.49
CA THR A 38 -10.61 -5.12 9.09
C THR A 38 -11.09 -5.30 10.55
N PRO A 39 -10.93 -4.33 11.46
CA PRO A 39 -11.49 -4.44 12.81
C PRO A 39 -13.04 -4.36 12.88
N LEU A 40 -13.72 -3.92 11.81
CA LEU A 40 -15.19 -3.93 11.74
C LEU A 40 -15.76 -5.29 11.32
N ILE A 41 -14.98 -6.16 10.67
CA ILE A 41 -15.43 -7.46 10.13
C ILE A 41 -16.16 -8.31 11.19
N PRO A 42 -15.58 -8.58 12.38
CA PRO A 42 -16.26 -9.39 13.38
C PRO A 42 -17.59 -8.79 13.84
N SER A 43 -17.65 -7.46 13.96
CA SER A 43 -18.86 -6.74 14.38
C SER A 43 -19.95 -6.74 13.31
N LEU A 44 -19.59 -6.63 12.02
CA LEU A 44 -20.54 -6.73 10.91
C LEU A 44 -21.22 -8.11 10.87
N ILE A 45 -20.43 -9.17 11.09
CA ILE A 45 -20.92 -10.55 11.14
C ILE A 45 -21.77 -10.76 12.40
N GLY A 46 -21.28 -10.34 13.57
CA GLY A 46 -21.98 -10.50 14.84
C GLY A 46 -23.31 -9.73 14.92
N ALA A 47 -23.39 -8.57 14.30
CA ALA A 47 -24.62 -7.78 14.18
C ALA A 47 -25.57 -8.26 13.06
N HIS A 48 -25.20 -9.32 12.34
CA HIS A 48 -26.00 -9.88 11.25
C HIS A 48 -26.37 -8.89 10.12
N TRP A 49 -25.51 -7.87 9.88
CA TRP A 49 -25.72 -6.99 8.75
C TRP A 49 -25.58 -7.73 7.41
N PHE A 50 -24.62 -8.65 7.34
CA PHE A 50 -24.37 -9.51 6.21
C PHE A 50 -23.82 -10.86 6.68
N SER A 51 -23.85 -11.88 5.83
CA SER A 51 -23.22 -13.17 6.12
C SER A 51 -21.68 -13.03 6.21
N ALA A 52 -21.02 -13.98 6.87
CA ALA A 52 -19.55 -13.99 6.93
C ALA A 52 -18.91 -14.02 5.54
N SER A 53 -19.52 -14.77 4.60
CA SER A 53 -19.11 -14.81 3.20
C SER A 53 -19.17 -13.43 2.55
N ASP A 54 -20.31 -12.74 2.69
CA ASP A 54 -20.53 -11.43 2.08
C ASP A 54 -19.55 -10.37 2.62
N VAL A 55 -19.35 -10.33 3.95
CA VAL A 55 -18.43 -9.38 4.60
C VAL A 55 -17.01 -9.55 4.06
N ILE A 56 -16.57 -10.77 3.81
CA ILE A 56 -15.25 -11.04 3.23
C ILE A 56 -15.17 -10.58 1.75
N TYR A 57 -16.19 -10.86 0.93
CA TYR A 57 -16.24 -10.36 -0.45
C TYR A 57 -16.27 -8.83 -0.53
N LEU A 58 -16.89 -8.14 0.44
CA LEU A 58 -16.87 -6.69 0.53
C LEU A 58 -15.45 -6.12 0.77
N SER A 59 -14.54 -6.90 1.36
CA SER A 59 -13.12 -6.55 1.44
C SER A 59 -12.46 -6.58 0.06
N ALA A 60 -12.76 -7.62 -0.74
CA ALA A 60 -12.23 -7.74 -2.10
C ALA A 60 -12.71 -6.60 -3.02
N ALA A 61 -13.93 -6.09 -2.83
CA ALA A 61 -14.45 -4.93 -3.57
C ALA A 61 -13.54 -3.70 -3.45
N ASN A 62 -13.02 -3.40 -2.25
CA ASN A 62 -12.09 -2.29 -2.05
C ASN A 62 -10.74 -2.54 -2.76
N LEU A 63 -10.24 -3.77 -2.79
CA LEU A 63 -8.98 -4.11 -3.47
C LEU A 63 -9.12 -3.99 -5.00
N ILE A 64 -10.25 -4.42 -5.57
CA ILE A 64 -10.57 -4.24 -6.98
C ILE A 64 -10.69 -2.75 -7.31
N GLY A 65 -11.40 -2.01 -6.46
CA GLY A 65 -11.50 -0.55 -6.57
C GLY A 65 -10.13 0.13 -6.58
N TYR A 66 -9.23 -0.31 -5.72
CA TYR A 66 -7.87 0.23 -5.66
C TYR A 66 -7.11 0.05 -6.98
N LEU A 67 -7.21 -1.11 -7.63
CA LEU A 67 -6.63 -1.33 -8.95
C LEU A 67 -7.23 -0.37 -9.99
N ILE A 68 -8.56 -0.25 -10.03
CA ILE A 68 -9.26 0.67 -10.95
C ILE A 68 -8.79 2.11 -10.70
N GLY A 69 -8.73 2.54 -9.46
CA GLY A 69 -8.28 3.88 -9.06
C GLY A 69 -6.82 4.16 -9.42
N ALA A 70 -5.94 3.19 -9.23
CA ALA A 70 -4.54 3.30 -9.60
C ALA A 70 -4.34 3.49 -11.12
N LEU A 71 -5.14 2.82 -11.93
CA LEU A 71 -5.15 2.96 -13.39
C LEU A 71 -5.82 4.27 -13.85
N ALA A 72 -6.95 4.65 -13.22
CA ALA A 72 -7.75 5.80 -13.61
C ALA A 72 -7.24 7.13 -13.04
N GLY A 73 -6.42 7.13 -12.00
CA GLY A 73 -5.99 8.35 -11.29
C GLY A 73 -5.35 9.39 -12.20
N ARG A 74 -4.36 8.98 -13.02
CA ARG A 74 -3.70 9.90 -13.97
C ARG A 74 -4.64 10.42 -15.07
N PRO A 75 -5.43 9.59 -15.77
CA PRO A 75 -6.46 10.06 -16.71
C PRO A 75 -7.45 11.05 -16.10
N ILE A 76 -7.90 10.82 -14.86
CA ILE A 76 -8.81 11.73 -14.14
C ILE A 76 -8.10 13.07 -13.88
N ALA A 77 -6.88 13.02 -13.38
CA ALA A 77 -6.09 14.23 -13.07
C ALA A 77 -5.73 15.04 -14.33
N ALA A 78 -5.56 14.39 -15.47
CA ALA A 78 -5.36 15.07 -16.75
C ALA A 78 -6.55 15.94 -17.17
N ARG A 79 -7.78 15.55 -16.75
CA ARG A 79 -9.01 16.31 -17.05
C ARG A 79 -9.38 17.34 -15.98
N LEU A 80 -9.14 17.03 -14.71
CA LEU A 80 -9.62 17.84 -13.57
C LEU A 80 -8.51 18.64 -12.85
N SER A 81 -7.25 18.42 -13.15
CA SER A 81 -6.04 18.74 -12.37
C SER A 81 -5.82 17.81 -11.15
N ASN A 82 -4.56 17.72 -10.71
CA ASN A 82 -4.19 16.88 -9.57
C ASN A 82 -4.90 17.32 -8.26
N GLY A 83 -4.93 18.62 -7.97
CA GLY A 83 -5.54 19.14 -6.74
C GLY A 83 -7.05 18.89 -6.65
N HIS A 84 -7.78 19.10 -7.77
CA HIS A 84 -9.22 18.82 -7.81
C HIS A 84 -9.50 17.33 -7.73
N SER A 85 -8.71 16.51 -8.41
CA SER A 85 -8.84 15.04 -8.35
C SER A 85 -8.63 14.52 -6.93
N LEU A 86 -7.61 15.01 -6.21
CA LEU A 86 -7.34 14.63 -4.83
C LEU A 86 -8.49 15.03 -3.89
N ARG A 87 -9.03 16.26 -4.01
CA ARG A 87 -10.21 16.69 -3.24
C ARG A 87 -11.43 15.80 -3.52
N LEU A 88 -11.70 15.53 -4.80
CA LEU A 88 -12.83 14.69 -5.21
C LEU A 88 -12.69 13.27 -4.64
N MET A 89 -11.49 12.67 -4.71
CA MET A 89 -11.26 11.33 -4.20
C MET A 89 -11.37 11.28 -2.66
N MET A 90 -10.90 12.30 -1.95
CA MET A 90 -11.07 12.38 -0.48
C MET A 90 -12.56 12.53 -0.10
N LEU A 91 -13.32 13.34 -0.82
CA LEU A 91 -14.77 13.44 -0.62
C LEU A 91 -15.48 12.12 -0.91
N LEU A 92 -15.07 11.41 -1.97
CA LEU A 92 -15.64 10.11 -2.33
C LEU A 92 -15.36 9.06 -1.24
N ALA A 93 -14.14 9.00 -0.70
CA ALA A 93 -13.79 8.13 0.41
C ALA A 93 -14.61 8.48 1.68
N THR A 94 -14.76 9.77 1.98
CA THR A 94 -15.58 10.26 3.10
C THR A 94 -17.05 9.89 2.93
N ALA A 95 -17.62 10.14 1.74
CA ALA A 95 -19.00 9.77 1.43
C ALA A 95 -19.25 8.26 1.56
N SER A 96 -18.26 7.44 1.19
CA SER A 96 -18.34 5.99 1.32
C SER A 96 -18.52 5.53 2.78
N PHE A 97 -17.92 6.21 3.76
CA PHE A 97 -18.14 5.90 5.18
C PHE A 97 -19.59 6.19 5.60
N PHE A 98 -20.12 7.36 5.24
CA PHE A 98 -21.50 7.70 5.56
C PHE A 98 -22.50 6.77 4.87
N ALA A 99 -22.25 6.40 3.64
CA ALA A 99 -23.12 5.49 2.90
C ALA A 99 -23.10 4.07 3.48
N CYS A 100 -21.94 3.58 3.96
CA CYS A 100 -21.81 2.29 4.63
C CYS A 100 -22.43 2.27 6.04
N ALA A 101 -22.80 3.42 6.62
CA ALA A 101 -23.59 3.47 7.85
C ALA A 101 -25.04 2.96 7.66
N PHE A 102 -25.49 2.81 6.41
CA PHE A 102 -26.83 2.35 6.05
C PHE A 102 -26.73 1.07 5.20
N PRO A 103 -26.86 -0.11 5.81
CA PRO A 103 -26.74 -1.39 5.08
C PRO A 103 -28.02 -1.71 4.28
N LEU A 104 -28.32 -0.90 3.25
CA LEU A 104 -29.54 -1.02 2.46
C LEU A 104 -29.58 -2.35 1.67
N SER A 105 -28.43 -2.75 1.10
CA SER A 105 -28.27 -4.02 0.41
C SER A 105 -26.78 -4.36 0.28
N ILE A 106 -26.47 -5.64 -0.06
CA ILE A 106 -25.08 -6.04 -0.33
C ILE A 106 -24.50 -5.30 -1.53
N THR A 107 -25.30 -5.08 -2.57
CA THR A 107 -24.88 -4.32 -3.78
C THR A 107 -24.55 -2.86 -3.44
N TRP A 108 -25.38 -2.22 -2.59
CA TRP A 108 -25.10 -0.88 -2.08
C TRP A 108 -23.76 -0.82 -1.35
N PHE A 109 -23.56 -1.71 -0.42
CA PHE A 109 -22.34 -1.75 0.39
C PHE A 109 -21.11 -2.08 -0.47
N PHE A 110 -21.24 -3.05 -1.41
CA PHE A 110 -20.21 -3.39 -2.38
C PHE A 110 -19.80 -2.19 -3.23
N SER A 111 -20.79 -1.46 -3.76
CA SER A 111 -20.53 -0.28 -4.60
C SER A 111 -19.75 0.80 -3.86
N TRP A 112 -20.12 1.11 -2.62
CA TRP A 112 -19.42 2.10 -1.83
C TRP A 112 -18.02 1.62 -1.38
N ARG A 113 -17.85 0.33 -1.09
CA ARG A 113 -16.55 -0.26 -0.83
C ARG A 113 -15.64 -0.21 -2.08
N LEU A 114 -16.20 -0.47 -3.26
CA LEU A 114 -15.51 -0.33 -4.54
C LEU A 114 -15.09 1.13 -4.79
N LEU A 115 -16.02 2.07 -4.62
CA LEU A 115 -15.76 3.51 -4.79
C LEU A 115 -14.69 4.03 -3.81
N SER A 116 -14.73 3.59 -2.55
CA SER A 116 -13.67 3.93 -1.59
C SER A 116 -12.30 3.38 -2.01
N GLY A 117 -12.28 2.19 -2.61
CA GLY A 117 -11.08 1.62 -3.21
C GLY A 117 -10.55 2.44 -4.38
N ILE A 118 -11.43 2.85 -5.30
CA ILE A 118 -11.08 3.73 -6.43
C ILE A 118 -10.46 5.03 -5.92
N ALA A 119 -11.07 5.65 -4.92
CA ALA A 119 -10.53 6.84 -4.29
C ALA A 119 -9.11 6.59 -3.71
N GLY A 120 -8.93 5.47 -3.02
CA GLY A 120 -7.64 5.09 -2.44
C GLY A 120 -6.54 4.88 -3.48
N GLY A 121 -6.83 4.15 -4.55
CA GLY A 121 -5.88 3.89 -5.63
C GLY A 121 -5.49 5.16 -6.39
N ALA A 122 -6.45 6.03 -6.69
CA ALA A 122 -6.20 7.31 -7.35
C ALA A 122 -5.34 8.23 -6.47
N ILE A 123 -5.66 8.37 -5.17
CA ILE A 123 -4.87 9.17 -4.23
C ILE A 123 -3.45 8.65 -4.15
N MET A 124 -3.25 7.33 -4.05
CA MET A 124 -1.91 6.73 -3.93
C MET A 124 -1.00 7.08 -5.11
N VAL A 125 -1.55 7.12 -6.31
CA VAL A 125 -0.80 7.48 -7.53
C VAL A 125 -0.54 8.99 -7.62
N LEU A 126 -1.49 9.82 -7.15
CA LEU A 126 -1.46 11.26 -7.38
C LEU A 126 -0.76 12.03 -6.25
N VAL A 127 -0.86 11.58 -4.99
CA VAL A 127 -0.45 12.37 -3.82
C VAL A 127 1.04 12.70 -3.84
N ALA A 128 1.90 11.71 -4.01
CA ALA A 128 3.34 11.91 -4.05
C ALA A 128 3.75 12.72 -5.29
N ALA A 129 3.17 12.41 -6.46
CA ALA A 129 3.42 13.14 -7.69
C ALA A 129 3.00 14.62 -7.63
N THR A 130 2.04 14.95 -6.77
CA THR A 130 1.55 16.33 -6.58
C THR A 130 2.38 17.10 -5.56
N VAL A 131 2.78 16.48 -4.46
CA VAL A 131 3.44 17.15 -3.33
C VAL A 131 4.95 17.23 -3.50
N ILE A 132 5.61 16.11 -3.84
CA ILE A 132 7.09 16.00 -3.85
C ILE A 132 7.79 17.01 -4.77
N PRO A 133 7.28 17.36 -5.96
CA PRO A 133 7.91 18.35 -6.82
C PRO A 133 8.03 19.74 -6.20
N HIS A 134 7.15 20.08 -5.24
CA HIS A 134 7.11 21.39 -4.55
C HIS A 134 7.96 21.41 -3.27
N VAL A 135 8.62 20.28 -2.94
CA VAL A 135 9.45 20.15 -1.74
C VAL A 135 10.93 20.34 -2.13
N PRO A 136 11.70 21.13 -1.36
CA PRO A 136 13.15 21.26 -1.56
C PRO A 136 13.85 19.89 -1.60
N ALA A 137 14.87 19.75 -2.45
CA ALA A 137 15.57 18.47 -2.68
C ALA A 137 16.04 17.80 -1.37
N ALA A 138 16.60 18.59 -0.43
CA ALA A 138 17.07 18.11 0.87
C ALA A 138 15.97 17.54 1.79
N ARG A 139 14.68 17.76 1.49
CA ARG A 139 13.54 17.34 2.32
C ARG A 139 12.58 16.40 1.63
N LYS A 140 12.86 15.98 0.39
CA LYS A 140 11.97 15.08 -0.37
C LYS A 140 11.76 13.74 0.31
N GLY A 141 12.81 13.17 0.91
CA GLY A 141 12.71 11.93 1.69
C GLY A 141 11.80 12.08 2.90
N LEU A 142 11.97 13.15 3.67
CA LEU A 142 11.11 13.45 4.83
C LEU A 142 9.65 13.64 4.41
N ALA A 143 9.41 14.38 3.33
CA ALA A 143 8.06 14.61 2.82
C ALA A 143 7.39 13.31 2.34
N SER A 144 8.12 12.46 1.63
CA SER A 144 7.63 11.15 1.21
C SER A 144 7.30 10.28 2.42
N GLY A 145 8.20 10.22 3.41
CA GLY A 145 7.98 9.50 4.66
C GLY A 145 6.74 9.99 5.40
N ALA A 146 6.55 11.31 5.51
CA ALA A 146 5.39 11.90 6.18
C ALA A 146 4.07 11.59 5.45
N ILE A 147 4.05 11.62 4.12
CA ILE A 147 2.87 11.25 3.32
C ILE A 147 2.46 9.79 3.60
N PHE A 148 3.41 8.87 3.57
CA PHE A 148 3.12 7.44 3.79
C PHE A 148 2.92 7.08 5.26
N LEU A 149 3.43 7.89 6.20
CA LEU A 149 3.12 7.77 7.62
C LEU A 149 1.61 7.84 7.87
N GLY A 150 0.85 8.60 7.06
CA GLY A 150 -0.61 8.65 7.14
C GLY A 150 -1.27 7.27 7.03
N VAL A 151 -0.70 6.36 6.24
CA VAL A 151 -1.20 4.97 6.13
C VAL A 151 -1.03 4.23 7.47
N GLY A 152 0.18 4.25 8.03
CA GLY A 152 0.48 3.58 9.30
C GLY A 152 -0.32 4.16 10.48
N LEU A 153 -0.45 5.50 10.54
CA LEU A 153 -1.27 6.18 11.55
C LEU A 153 -2.75 5.81 11.42
N GLY A 154 -3.27 5.67 10.20
CA GLY A 154 -4.64 5.24 9.97
C GLY A 154 -4.87 3.79 10.41
N ILE A 155 -3.92 2.90 10.16
CA ILE A 155 -4.00 1.50 10.61
C ILE A 155 -3.98 1.44 12.15
N ALA A 156 -2.95 2.01 12.78
CA ALA A 156 -2.82 2.01 14.24
C ALA A 156 -4.00 2.74 14.90
N GLY A 157 -4.37 3.91 14.37
CA GLY A 157 -5.50 4.69 14.86
C GLY A 157 -6.84 3.98 14.73
N SER A 158 -7.05 3.21 13.66
CA SER A 158 -8.28 2.42 13.52
C SER A 158 -8.39 1.32 14.58
N GLY A 159 -7.27 0.78 15.07
CA GLY A 159 -7.26 -0.21 16.17
C GLY A 159 -7.72 0.33 17.52
N THR A 160 -7.66 1.64 17.71
CA THR A 160 -8.20 2.31 18.94
C THR A 160 -9.54 2.99 18.68
N LEU A 161 -9.66 3.69 17.56
CA LEU A 161 -10.84 4.46 17.20
C LEU A 161 -12.05 3.56 16.90
N VAL A 162 -11.86 2.45 16.15
CA VAL A 162 -12.98 1.58 15.81
C VAL A 162 -13.61 0.91 17.03
N PRO A 163 -12.87 0.29 17.99
CA PRO A 163 -13.47 -0.24 19.19
C PRO A 163 -14.21 0.82 20.03
N PHE A 164 -13.65 2.03 20.14
CA PHE A 164 -14.32 3.14 20.82
C PHE A 164 -15.65 3.49 20.14
N LEU A 165 -15.65 3.65 18.82
CA LEU A 165 -16.87 3.96 18.08
C LEU A 165 -17.89 2.82 18.10
N LEU A 166 -17.44 1.56 18.09
CA LEU A 166 -18.29 0.38 18.21
C LEU A 166 -19.01 0.31 19.57
N SER A 167 -18.44 0.87 20.64
CA SER A 167 -19.13 0.97 21.94
C SER A 167 -20.37 1.86 21.88
N LEU A 168 -20.45 2.78 20.91
CA LEU A 168 -21.63 3.63 20.64
C LEU A 168 -22.63 2.93 19.71
N GLY A 169 -22.17 2.00 18.88
CA GLY A 169 -22.96 1.26 17.92
C GLY A 169 -22.25 1.06 16.59
N LEU A 170 -22.63 0.02 15.85
CA LEU A 170 -22.00 -0.29 14.57
C LEU A 170 -22.26 0.79 13.50
N ARG A 171 -23.46 1.35 13.46
CA ARG A 171 -23.82 2.48 12.60
C ARG A 171 -23.01 3.73 12.97
N ASP A 172 -22.88 4.00 14.26
CA ASP A 172 -22.15 5.16 14.78
C ASP A 172 -20.66 5.03 14.50
N ALA A 173 -20.12 3.80 14.45
CA ALA A 173 -18.75 3.56 14.04
C ALA A 173 -18.48 4.01 12.59
N TRP A 174 -19.39 3.71 11.67
CA TRP A 174 -19.28 4.18 10.29
C TRP A 174 -19.41 5.71 10.17
N ILE A 175 -20.37 6.29 10.89
CA ILE A 175 -20.58 7.76 10.94
C ILE A 175 -19.34 8.44 11.54
N GLY A 176 -18.82 7.93 12.65
CA GLY A 176 -17.61 8.46 13.30
C GLY A 176 -16.39 8.44 12.40
N LEU A 177 -16.14 7.34 11.69
CA LEU A 177 -15.08 7.26 10.67
C LEU A 177 -15.31 8.28 9.54
N GLY A 178 -16.56 8.47 9.13
CA GLY A 178 -16.95 9.50 8.15
C GLY A 178 -16.63 10.90 8.64
N LEU A 179 -16.96 11.23 9.90
CA LEU A 179 -16.68 12.53 10.49
C LEU A 179 -15.18 12.81 10.62
N VAL A 180 -14.39 11.83 11.06
CA VAL A 180 -12.91 11.94 11.10
C VAL A 180 -12.36 12.15 9.69
N SER A 181 -12.84 11.40 8.71
CA SER A 181 -12.43 11.55 7.30
C SER A 181 -12.82 12.91 6.73
N LEU A 182 -14.01 13.43 7.09
CA LEU A 182 -14.48 14.76 6.69
C LEU A 182 -13.59 15.85 7.28
N LEU A 183 -13.25 15.75 8.57
CA LEU A 183 -12.34 16.69 9.25
C LEU A 183 -10.96 16.71 8.57
N LEU A 184 -10.36 15.55 8.30
CA LEU A 184 -9.07 15.46 7.63
C LEU A 184 -9.13 15.99 6.19
N THR A 185 -10.25 15.75 5.49
CA THR A 185 -10.50 16.31 4.16
C THR A 185 -10.57 17.85 4.22
N ALA A 186 -11.28 18.40 5.20
CA ALA A 186 -11.37 19.85 5.41
C ALA A 186 -10.00 20.48 5.75
N VAL A 187 -9.22 19.85 6.63
CA VAL A 187 -7.86 20.29 6.99
C VAL A 187 -6.95 20.30 5.77
N SER A 188 -7.04 19.30 4.91
CA SER A 188 -6.22 19.20 3.70
C SER A 188 -6.65 20.12 2.55
N TRP A 189 -7.85 20.71 2.62
CA TRP A 189 -8.53 21.35 1.49
C TRP A 189 -7.71 22.44 0.81
N PHE A 190 -7.03 23.27 1.61
CA PHE A 190 -6.21 24.39 1.14
C PHE A 190 -4.73 24.03 0.96
N GLY A 191 -4.33 22.82 1.35
CA GLY A 191 -2.95 22.38 1.29
C GLY A 191 -2.50 21.85 -0.08
N TRP A 192 -3.32 21.85 -1.11
CA TRP A 192 -2.94 21.37 -2.43
C TRP A 192 -2.28 22.46 -3.27
N PRO A 193 -1.15 22.17 -3.95
CA PRO A 193 -0.48 23.11 -4.84
C PRO A 193 -1.41 23.64 -5.94
N SER A 194 -1.26 24.91 -6.34
CA SER A 194 -2.05 25.49 -7.41
C SER A 194 -1.76 24.82 -8.76
N THR A 195 -2.77 24.81 -9.64
CA THR A 195 -2.67 24.21 -10.99
C THR A 195 -1.55 24.86 -11.82
N SER A 196 -1.35 26.16 -11.69
CA SER A 196 -0.29 26.90 -12.39
C SER A 196 1.11 26.47 -11.96
N ALA A 197 1.34 26.25 -10.64
CA ALA A 197 2.63 25.77 -10.14
C ALA A 197 2.92 24.33 -10.62
N THR A 198 1.92 23.46 -10.62
CA THR A 198 2.04 22.09 -11.10
C THR A 198 2.29 22.04 -12.62
N ALA A 199 1.63 22.89 -13.41
CA ALA A 199 1.85 22.98 -14.85
C ALA A 199 3.28 23.46 -15.19
N ALA A 200 3.81 24.44 -14.46
CA ALA A 200 5.18 24.90 -14.64
C ALA A 200 6.23 23.83 -14.33
N VAL A 201 6.03 23.06 -13.24
CA VAL A 201 6.92 21.93 -12.87
C VAL A 201 6.87 20.81 -13.91
N ASN A 202 5.68 20.46 -14.41
CA ASN A 202 5.52 19.44 -15.44
C ASN A 202 6.10 19.89 -16.79
N ALA A 203 5.94 21.17 -17.17
CA ALA A 203 6.54 21.72 -18.39
C ALA A 203 8.08 21.68 -18.34
N ALA A 204 8.68 22.03 -17.20
CA ALA A 204 10.13 21.95 -17.00
C ALA A 204 10.64 20.49 -17.04
N ALA A 205 9.86 19.53 -16.51
CA ALA A 205 10.20 18.11 -16.58
C ALA A 205 10.13 17.56 -18.00
N VAL A 206 9.14 17.97 -18.81
CA VAL A 206 8.99 17.58 -20.21
C VAL A 206 10.09 18.17 -21.09
N GLN A 207 10.50 19.42 -20.84
CA GLN A 207 11.61 20.05 -21.59
C GLN A 207 12.96 19.39 -21.36
N ASN A 208 13.15 18.71 -20.21
CA ASN A 208 14.38 17.99 -19.87
C ASN A 208 14.36 16.50 -20.26
N ALA A 209 13.23 15.99 -20.75
CA ALA A 209 13.10 14.60 -21.20
C ALA A 209 13.61 14.46 -22.64
N GLN A 210 14.75 13.83 -22.82
CA GLN A 210 15.18 13.40 -24.16
C GLN A 210 14.36 12.20 -24.60
N PRO A 211 13.72 12.20 -25.78
CA PRO A 211 12.96 11.07 -26.29
C PRO A 211 13.90 9.96 -26.76
N GLY A 212 14.26 9.08 -25.84
CA GLY A 212 14.93 7.81 -26.15
C GLY A 212 13.90 6.70 -26.35
N LYS A 213 14.05 5.84 -27.38
CA LYS A 213 13.25 4.62 -27.48
C LYS A 213 13.48 3.78 -26.21
N PRO A 214 12.42 3.35 -25.51
CA PRO A 214 12.60 2.52 -24.33
C PRO A 214 13.29 1.21 -24.71
N ALA A 215 14.48 0.97 -24.17
CA ALA A 215 15.17 -0.31 -24.32
C ALA A 215 14.32 -1.43 -23.67
N PRO A 216 14.40 -2.67 -24.19
CA PRO A 216 13.72 -3.80 -23.57
C PRO A 216 14.20 -3.96 -22.14
N LEU A 217 13.26 -4.20 -21.21
CA LEU A 217 13.56 -4.42 -19.80
C LEU A 217 14.25 -5.78 -19.63
N ASP A 218 15.27 -5.81 -18.78
CA ASP A 218 16.01 -7.03 -18.46
C ASP A 218 15.16 -8.07 -17.71
N ALA A 219 15.51 -9.36 -17.81
CA ALA A 219 14.86 -10.47 -17.10
C ALA A 219 14.78 -10.24 -15.59
N ALA A 220 15.78 -9.58 -15.00
CA ALA A 220 15.79 -9.22 -13.58
C ALA A 220 14.64 -8.25 -13.19
N VAL A 221 14.22 -7.38 -14.12
CA VAL A 221 13.09 -6.46 -13.89
C VAL A 221 11.77 -7.21 -13.94
N TYR A 222 11.61 -8.15 -14.89
CA TYR A 222 10.41 -9.01 -14.94
C TYR A 222 10.30 -9.91 -13.70
N LEU A 223 11.44 -10.45 -13.22
CA LEU A 223 11.46 -11.17 -11.94
C LEU A 223 10.98 -10.29 -10.79
N LEU A 224 11.43 -9.03 -10.71
CA LEU A 224 10.98 -8.10 -9.69
C LEU A 224 9.47 -7.87 -9.77
N PHE A 225 8.88 -7.77 -10.97
CA PHE A 225 7.43 -7.66 -11.13
C PHE A 225 6.70 -8.89 -10.58
N GLY A 226 7.20 -10.09 -10.88
CA GLY A 226 6.67 -11.35 -10.34
C GLY A 226 6.80 -11.44 -8.82
N GLN A 227 7.96 -11.07 -8.27
CA GLN A 227 8.17 -11.00 -6.83
C GLN A 227 7.19 -10.02 -6.17
N TYR A 228 7.03 -8.83 -6.73
CA TYR A 228 6.14 -7.79 -6.20
C TYR A 228 4.68 -8.22 -6.28
N ALA A 229 4.30 -8.99 -7.30
CA ALA A 229 3.00 -9.64 -7.40
C ALA A 229 2.78 -10.69 -6.29
N LEU A 230 3.77 -11.58 -6.06
CA LEU A 230 3.70 -12.59 -4.99
C LEU A 230 3.70 -11.97 -3.59
N MET A 231 4.43 -10.87 -3.39
CA MET A 231 4.36 -10.08 -2.16
C MET A 231 2.94 -9.52 -1.94
N ALA A 232 2.28 -9.04 -3.01
CA ALA A 232 0.90 -8.58 -2.94
C ALA A 232 -0.05 -9.72 -2.53
N VAL A 233 0.14 -10.93 -3.04
CA VAL A 233 -0.61 -12.13 -2.62
C VAL A 233 -0.36 -12.43 -1.14
N GLY A 234 0.90 -12.43 -0.71
CA GLY A 234 1.29 -12.78 0.65
C GLY A 234 0.79 -11.83 1.75
N LEU A 235 0.55 -10.55 1.42
CA LEU A 235 0.13 -9.57 2.43
C LEU A 235 -1.40 -9.51 2.65
N VAL A 236 -2.21 -9.99 1.70
CA VAL A 236 -3.69 -9.86 1.75
C VAL A 236 -4.32 -10.54 2.96
N PRO A 237 -3.96 -11.78 3.37
CA PRO A 237 -4.60 -12.41 4.52
C PRO A 237 -4.44 -11.59 5.81
N ALA A 238 -3.25 -11.07 6.09
CA ALA A 238 -3.05 -10.23 7.28
C ALA A 238 -3.81 -8.90 7.19
N MET A 239 -3.91 -8.32 6.00
CA MET A 239 -4.67 -7.08 5.80
C MET A 239 -6.17 -7.23 6.01
N VAL A 240 -6.74 -8.38 5.68
CA VAL A 240 -8.19 -8.59 5.64
C VAL A 240 -8.68 -9.47 6.79
N PHE A 241 -7.98 -10.55 7.08
CA PHE A 241 -8.48 -11.60 7.97
C PHE A 241 -7.85 -11.60 9.36
N LEU A 242 -6.81 -10.79 9.64
CA LEU A 242 -6.05 -10.87 10.89
C LEU A 242 -6.92 -10.73 12.14
N VAL A 243 -7.76 -9.69 12.20
CA VAL A 243 -8.61 -9.44 13.38
C VAL A 243 -9.67 -10.54 13.52
N ASP A 244 -10.25 -10.96 12.40
CA ASP A 244 -11.23 -12.05 12.36
C ASP A 244 -10.60 -13.39 12.79
N TYR A 245 -9.38 -13.65 12.36
CA TYR A 245 -8.59 -14.81 12.79
C TYR A 245 -8.35 -14.83 14.29
N VAL A 246 -7.93 -13.69 14.86
CA VAL A 246 -7.66 -13.60 16.30
C VAL A 246 -8.94 -13.72 17.12
N THR A 247 -10.02 -13.06 16.71
CA THR A 247 -11.27 -13.04 17.47
C THR A 247 -12.10 -14.31 17.26
N ARG A 248 -12.47 -14.62 16.01
CA ARG A 248 -13.33 -15.77 15.71
C ARG A 248 -12.54 -17.07 15.51
N GLY A 249 -11.34 -16.99 14.94
CA GLY A 249 -10.52 -18.16 14.68
C GLY A 249 -9.82 -18.70 15.92
N GLN A 250 -9.29 -17.85 16.79
CA GLN A 250 -8.61 -18.24 18.05
C GLN A 250 -9.48 -18.02 19.30
N GLY A 251 -10.68 -17.46 19.18
CA GLY A 251 -11.60 -17.25 20.29
C GLY A 251 -11.18 -16.09 21.24
N ALA A 252 -10.30 -15.20 20.80
CA ALA A 252 -9.87 -14.06 21.60
C ALA A 252 -10.96 -12.99 21.73
N SER A 253 -10.91 -12.19 22.80
CA SER A 253 -11.82 -11.08 22.98
C SER A 253 -11.61 -10.01 21.89
N ALA A 254 -12.66 -9.20 21.63
CA ALA A 254 -12.58 -8.07 20.72
C ALA A 254 -11.47 -7.07 21.12
N HIS A 255 -11.20 -6.92 22.42
CA HIS A 255 -10.12 -6.07 22.94
C HIS A 255 -8.74 -6.58 22.50
N ILE A 256 -8.50 -7.90 22.57
CA ILE A 256 -7.25 -8.50 22.11
C ILE A 256 -7.12 -8.34 20.59
N GLY A 257 -8.20 -8.58 19.83
CA GLY A 257 -8.22 -8.35 18.39
C GLY A 257 -7.85 -6.91 18.01
N ALA A 258 -8.39 -5.93 18.75
CA ALA A 258 -8.06 -4.52 18.55
C ALA A 258 -6.59 -4.21 18.89
N LEU A 259 -6.06 -4.74 19.99
CA LEU A 259 -4.66 -4.56 20.38
C LEU A 259 -3.71 -5.15 19.32
N ILE A 260 -3.99 -6.34 18.83
CA ILE A 260 -3.22 -6.97 17.74
C ILE A 260 -3.25 -6.11 16.47
N TRP A 261 -4.40 -5.48 16.18
CA TRP A 261 -4.49 -4.56 15.04
C TRP A 261 -3.68 -3.27 15.24
N VAL A 262 -3.62 -2.74 16.45
CA VAL A 262 -2.70 -1.63 16.80
C VAL A 262 -1.25 -2.04 16.58
N MET A 263 -0.85 -3.25 16.99
CA MET A 263 0.50 -3.77 16.78
C MET A 263 0.85 -3.89 15.29
N TYR A 264 -0.11 -4.34 14.46
CA TYR A 264 0.03 -4.32 13.00
C TYR A 264 0.29 -2.88 12.47
N GLY A 265 -0.44 -1.90 12.98
CA GLY A 265 -0.26 -0.49 12.66
C GLY A 265 1.09 0.07 13.10
N VAL A 266 1.58 -0.31 14.28
CA VAL A 266 2.94 0.03 14.74
C VAL A 266 3.99 -0.50 13.76
N GLY A 267 3.85 -1.74 13.33
CA GLY A 267 4.67 -2.30 12.26
C GLY A 267 4.62 -1.46 10.98
N ALA A 268 3.41 -1.05 10.57
CA ALA A 268 3.22 -0.24 9.37
C ALA A 268 3.88 1.16 9.45
N ILE A 269 3.98 1.72 10.64
CA ILE A 269 4.72 2.98 10.90
C ILE A 269 6.22 2.76 10.76
N LEU A 270 6.73 1.68 11.35
CA LEU A 270 8.16 1.38 11.40
C LEU A 270 8.73 0.84 10.07
N GLY A 271 7.90 0.14 9.30
CA GLY A 271 8.30 -0.58 8.09
C GLY A 271 9.11 0.25 7.08
N PRO A 272 8.60 1.40 6.60
CA PRO A 272 9.31 2.23 5.62
C PRO A 272 10.69 2.68 6.11
N VAL A 273 10.82 3.00 7.40
CA VAL A 273 12.09 3.44 8.02
C VAL A 273 13.08 2.29 8.08
N ILE A 274 12.65 1.14 8.61
CA ILE A 274 13.51 -0.05 8.75
C ILE A 274 13.95 -0.55 7.38
N TYR A 275 13.04 -0.61 6.40
CA TYR A 275 13.35 -1.14 5.08
C TYR A 275 14.22 -0.17 4.26
N GLY A 276 14.04 1.14 4.44
CA GLY A 276 14.93 2.15 3.88
C GLY A 276 16.35 2.00 4.45
N PHE A 277 16.47 1.89 5.77
CA PHE A 277 17.77 1.65 6.43
C PHE A 277 18.44 0.36 5.94
N LEU A 278 17.70 -0.73 5.80
CA LEU A 278 18.22 -1.98 5.25
C LEU A 278 18.71 -1.80 3.80
N ALA A 279 17.93 -1.10 2.96
CA ALA A 279 18.33 -0.82 1.57
C ALA A 279 19.63 -0.05 1.47
N ASP A 280 19.82 0.95 2.34
CA ASP A 280 21.03 1.78 2.35
C ASP A 280 22.29 0.99 2.78
N HIS A 281 22.15 0.00 3.69
CA HIS A 281 23.30 -0.74 4.23
C HIS A 281 23.59 -2.06 3.52
N LEU A 282 22.57 -2.78 3.08
CA LEU A 282 22.69 -4.12 2.46
C LEU A 282 22.48 -4.10 0.94
N GLY A 283 22.07 -2.97 0.37
CA GLY A 283 21.56 -2.85 -0.99
C GLY A 283 20.13 -3.41 -1.12
N ALA A 284 19.37 -2.94 -2.13
CA ALA A 284 17.95 -3.28 -2.24
C ALA A 284 17.74 -4.78 -2.46
N ARG A 285 18.59 -5.46 -3.21
CA ARG A 285 18.46 -6.91 -3.48
C ARG A 285 18.52 -7.76 -2.22
N ASN A 286 19.56 -7.58 -1.41
CA ASN A 286 19.76 -8.38 -0.19
C ASN A 286 18.70 -8.04 0.87
N SER A 287 18.28 -6.78 0.93
CA SER A 287 17.21 -6.33 1.80
C SER A 287 15.88 -6.97 1.44
N ILE A 288 15.52 -7.08 0.14
CA ILE A 288 14.34 -7.81 -0.32
C ILE A 288 14.39 -9.26 0.14
N ARG A 289 15.52 -9.96 -0.01
CA ARG A 289 15.68 -11.36 0.41
C ARG A 289 15.48 -11.52 1.90
N LEU A 290 16.14 -10.68 2.70
CA LEU A 290 16.02 -10.72 4.16
C LEU A 290 14.57 -10.46 4.60
N VAL A 291 13.94 -9.44 4.03
CA VAL A 291 12.54 -9.10 4.32
C VAL A 291 11.60 -10.24 3.93
N LEU A 292 11.75 -10.84 2.74
CA LEU A 292 10.92 -11.98 2.32
C LEU A 292 11.10 -13.19 3.24
N LEU A 293 12.34 -13.49 3.66
CA LEU A 293 12.60 -14.59 4.61
C LEU A 293 11.90 -14.34 5.94
N VAL A 294 12.11 -13.15 6.53
CA VAL A 294 11.53 -12.78 7.82
C VAL A 294 10.00 -12.76 7.74
N GLN A 295 9.43 -12.24 6.66
CA GLN A 295 7.98 -12.20 6.46
C GLN A 295 7.38 -13.59 6.27
N ALA A 296 8.02 -14.46 5.47
CA ALA A 296 7.55 -15.85 5.30
C ALA A 296 7.52 -16.60 6.63
N LEU A 297 8.59 -16.46 7.44
CA LEU A 297 8.67 -17.07 8.77
C LEU A 297 7.63 -16.46 9.74
N ALA A 298 7.44 -15.14 9.71
CA ALA A 298 6.46 -14.47 10.58
C ALA A 298 5.02 -14.90 10.23
N VAL A 299 4.67 -14.94 8.94
CA VAL A 299 3.32 -15.37 8.51
C VAL A 299 3.12 -16.86 8.79
N ALA A 300 4.11 -17.72 8.57
CA ALA A 300 4.05 -19.14 8.94
C ALA A 300 3.92 -19.31 10.47
N GLY A 301 4.61 -18.48 11.25
CA GLY A 301 4.52 -18.46 12.71
C GLY A 301 3.12 -18.17 13.24
N LEU A 302 2.32 -17.33 12.51
CA LEU A 302 0.91 -17.11 12.87
C LEU A 302 0.09 -18.40 12.85
N CYS A 303 0.40 -19.33 11.94
CA CYS A 303 -0.31 -20.60 11.83
C CYS A 303 -0.04 -21.54 13.03
N LEU A 304 1.06 -21.32 13.75
CA LEU A 304 1.57 -22.26 14.75
C LEU A 304 1.41 -21.72 16.18
N THR A 305 1.18 -20.43 16.37
CA THR A 305 1.14 -19.82 17.70
C THR A 305 -0.27 -19.56 18.20
N HIS A 306 -0.46 -19.83 19.53
CA HIS A 306 -1.64 -19.41 20.29
C HIS A 306 -1.25 -18.44 21.42
N SER A 307 0.05 -18.08 21.51
CA SER A 307 0.56 -17.15 22.50
C SER A 307 0.35 -15.71 22.03
N TYR A 308 -0.47 -14.93 22.72
CA TYR A 308 -0.75 -13.52 22.36
C TYR A 308 0.49 -12.62 22.32
N PRO A 309 1.48 -12.74 23.26
CA PRO A 309 2.71 -11.96 23.15
C PRO A 309 3.52 -12.27 21.89
N LEU A 310 3.66 -13.57 21.55
CA LEU A 310 4.35 -13.96 20.33
C LEU A 310 3.57 -13.52 19.08
N LEU A 311 2.25 -13.65 19.10
CA LEU A 311 1.37 -13.20 18.02
C LEU A 311 1.52 -11.69 17.80
N ALA A 312 1.58 -10.88 18.88
CA ALA A 312 1.79 -9.44 18.78
C ALA A 312 3.15 -9.10 18.12
N LEU A 313 4.24 -9.80 18.50
CA LEU A 313 5.54 -9.63 17.88
C LEU A 313 5.53 -9.96 16.39
N LEU A 314 4.97 -11.12 16.02
CA LEU A 314 4.85 -11.54 14.62
C LEU A 314 4.02 -10.53 13.81
N VAL A 315 2.95 -10.01 14.40
CA VAL A 315 2.07 -9.05 13.74
C VAL A 315 2.73 -7.68 13.54
N VAL A 316 3.60 -7.21 14.43
CA VAL A 316 4.44 -6.02 14.18
C VAL A 316 5.34 -6.24 12.97
N ILE A 317 5.97 -7.41 12.87
CA ILE A 317 6.81 -7.77 11.72
C ILE A 317 5.97 -7.78 10.44
N ILE A 318 4.82 -8.45 10.44
CA ILE A 318 3.93 -8.57 9.27
C ILE A 318 3.36 -7.20 8.88
N GLY A 319 2.99 -6.37 9.85
CA GLY A 319 2.48 -5.02 9.62
C GLY A 319 3.50 -4.08 8.96
N SER A 320 4.80 -4.31 9.16
CA SER A 320 5.85 -3.52 8.52
C SER A 320 5.89 -3.69 6.99
N PHE A 321 5.36 -4.81 6.49
CA PHE A 321 5.50 -5.22 5.09
C PHE A 321 4.74 -4.33 4.09
N PRO A 322 3.42 -4.06 4.25
CA PRO A 322 2.65 -3.34 3.23
C PRO A 322 3.20 -1.96 2.86
N PRO A 323 3.53 -1.06 3.82
CA PRO A 323 4.10 0.24 3.48
C PRO A 323 5.63 0.17 3.26
N GLY A 324 6.34 -0.78 3.88
CA GLY A 324 7.80 -0.89 3.80
C GLY A 324 8.32 -1.42 2.47
N ILE A 325 7.56 -2.33 1.83
CA ILE A 325 8.00 -2.94 0.56
C ILE A 325 8.02 -1.94 -0.60
N VAL A 326 7.23 -0.86 -0.54
CA VAL A 326 7.13 0.14 -1.61
C VAL A 326 8.47 0.84 -1.87
N PRO A 327 9.12 1.49 -0.87
CA PRO A 327 10.43 2.11 -1.07
C PRO A 327 11.52 1.09 -1.43
N LEU A 328 11.43 -0.13 -0.92
CA LEU A 328 12.41 -1.17 -1.20
C LEU A 328 12.33 -1.67 -2.65
N ALA A 329 11.13 -1.88 -3.18
CA ALA A 329 10.92 -2.23 -4.58
C ALA A 329 11.35 -1.09 -5.52
N LEU A 330 11.08 0.17 -5.13
CA LEU A 330 11.52 1.35 -5.89
C LEU A 330 13.05 1.45 -5.91
N ALA A 331 13.72 1.25 -4.78
CA ALA A 331 15.18 1.22 -4.71
C ALA A 331 15.76 0.12 -5.63
N ARG A 332 15.11 -1.05 -5.66
CA ARG A 332 15.54 -2.14 -6.56
C ARG A 332 15.37 -1.80 -8.05
N ILE A 333 14.32 -1.06 -8.42
CA ILE A 333 14.16 -0.56 -9.80
C ILE A 333 15.29 0.41 -10.14
N HIS A 334 15.68 1.28 -9.22
CA HIS A 334 16.78 2.21 -9.43
C HIS A 334 18.15 1.50 -9.62
N GLU A 335 18.35 0.33 -8.97
CA GLU A 335 19.54 -0.51 -9.18
C GLU A 335 19.53 -1.23 -10.54
N LEU A 336 18.35 -1.63 -11.02
CA LEU A 336 18.23 -2.48 -12.22
C LEU A 336 18.06 -1.70 -13.52
N VAL A 337 17.47 -0.51 -13.45
CA VAL A 337 17.05 0.24 -14.65
C VAL A 337 17.84 1.54 -14.75
N PRO A 338 18.72 1.71 -15.73
CA PRO A 338 19.38 2.98 -15.99
C PRO A 338 18.41 3.98 -16.62
N GLY A 339 18.49 5.24 -16.21
CA GLY A 339 17.71 6.32 -16.81
C GLY A 339 16.33 6.54 -16.15
N HIS A 340 16.06 7.81 -15.84
CA HIS A 340 14.89 8.22 -15.04
C HIS A 340 13.55 7.89 -15.71
N GLU A 341 13.44 8.04 -17.02
CA GLU A 341 12.21 7.75 -17.77
C GLU A 341 11.86 6.25 -17.74
N GLN A 342 12.86 5.40 -17.95
CA GLN A 342 12.68 3.94 -17.90
C GLN A 342 12.34 3.46 -16.49
N GLN A 343 12.92 4.07 -15.44
CA GLN A 343 12.57 3.81 -14.05
C GLN A 343 11.10 4.13 -13.75
N GLN A 344 10.59 5.24 -14.29
CA GLN A 344 9.16 5.58 -14.13
C GLN A 344 8.23 4.58 -14.81
N VAL A 345 8.59 4.11 -16.01
CA VAL A 345 7.82 3.07 -16.72
C VAL A 345 7.86 1.75 -15.95
N ALA A 346 9.04 1.32 -15.50
CA ALA A 346 9.20 0.10 -14.71
C ALA A 346 8.41 0.18 -13.39
N TRP A 347 8.48 1.30 -12.68
CA TRP A 347 7.69 1.52 -11.46
C TRP A 347 6.19 1.46 -11.70
N SER A 348 5.70 2.08 -12.77
CA SER A 348 4.29 2.02 -13.14
C SER A 348 3.83 0.59 -13.38
N ARG A 349 4.61 -0.19 -14.14
CA ARG A 349 4.31 -1.61 -14.41
C ARG A 349 4.36 -2.47 -13.15
N ALA A 350 5.36 -2.27 -12.28
CA ALA A 350 5.45 -2.95 -10.99
C ALA A 350 4.22 -2.67 -10.11
N THR A 351 3.80 -1.40 -10.03
CA THR A 351 2.62 -0.98 -9.25
C THR A 351 1.34 -1.60 -9.80
N VAL A 352 1.17 -1.65 -11.12
CA VAL A 352 0.01 -2.31 -11.75
C VAL A 352 0.02 -3.81 -11.47
N SER A 353 1.19 -4.47 -11.60
CA SER A 353 1.34 -5.89 -11.25
C SER A 353 0.93 -6.15 -9.80
N PHE A 354 1.46 -5.38 -8.86
CA PHE A 354 1.12 -5.47 -7.44
C PHE A 354 -0.38 -5.31 -7.19
N ALA A 355 -1.00 -4.24 -7.72
CA ALA A 355 -2.42 -3.96 -7.52
C ALA A 355 -3.33 -5.03 -8.14
N THR A 356 -2.94 -5.56 -9.31
CA THR A 356 -3.67 -6.65 -9.98
C THR A 356 -3.64 -7.92 -9.14
N PHE A 357 -2.47 -8.35 -8.71
CA PHE A 357 -2.35 -9.57 -7.92
C PHE A 357 -2.94 -9.41 -6.51
N GLN A 358 -2.91 -8.20 -5.95
CA GLN A 358 -3.60 -7.90 -4.70
C GLN A 358 -5.13 -8.02 -4.84
N ALA A 359 -5.71 -7.53 -5.93
CA ALA A 359 -7.15 -7.66 -6.20
C ALA A 359 -7.56 -9.12 -6.45
N LEU A 360 -6.77 -9.84 -7.27
CA LEU A 360 -6.98 -11.28 -7.52
C LEU A 360 -6.87 -12.10 -6.23
N ALA A 361 -5.87 -11.81 -5.40
CA ALA A 361 -5.67 -12.46 -4.11
C ALA A 361 -6.84 -12.16 -3.16
N GLY A 362 -7.33 -10.93 -3.10
CA GLY A 362 -8.48 -10.56 -2.28
C GLY A 362 -9.72 -11.39 -2.62
N TYR A 363 -10.01 -11.56 -3.90
CA TYR A 363 -11.08 -12.44 -4.36
C TYR A 363 -10.76 -13.92 -4.11
N GLY A 364 -9.56 -14.38 -4.48
CA GLY A 364 -9.14 -15.78 -4.34
C GLY A 364 -9.17 -16.26 -2.88
N TYR A 365 -8.67 -15.46 -1.95
CA TYR A 365 -8.74 -15.78 -0.52
C TYR A 365 -10.18 -15.79 0.00
N SER A 366 -11.06 -14.93 -0.54
CA SER A 366 -12.50 -14.98 -0.20
C SER A 366 -13.13 -16.29 -0.64
N VAL A 367 -12.81 -16.78 -1.84
CA VAL A 367 -13.27 -18.08 -2.36
C VAL A 367 -12.71 -19.23 -1.50
N VAL A 368 -11.41 -19.22 -1.19
CA VAL A 368 -10.78 -20.26 -0.36
C VAL A 368 -11.39 -20.27 1.05
N PHE A 369 -11.60 -19.10 1.67
CA PHE A 369 -12.22 -18.98 2.99
C PHE A 369 -13.61 -19.60 3.04
N ASN A 370 -14.43 -19.29 2.05
CA ASN A 370 -15.80 -19.81 1.96
C ASN A 370 -15.82 -21.31 1.65
N GLY A 371 -14.91 -21.77 0.79
CA GLY A 371 -14.83 -23.18 0.39
C GLY A 371 -14.30 -24.11 1.48
N ASN A 372 -13.48 -23.60 2.41
CA ASN A 372 -12.90 -24.38 3.51
C ASN A 372 -13.68 -24.28 4.84
N GLY A 373 -14.92 -23.80 4.82
CA GLY A 373 -15.75 -23.67 6.02
C GLY A 373 -15.33 -22.54 6.96
N GLY A 374 -14.61 -21.52 6.46
CA GLY A 374 -14.19 -20.35 7.25
C GLY A 374 -12.90 -20.56 8.06
N HIS A 375 -12.10 -21.54 7.74
CA HIS A 375 -10.82 -21.80 8.41
C HIS A 375 -9.72 -20.84 7.92
N HIS A 376 -9.19 -20.01 8.82
CA HIS A 376 -8.22 -18.95 8.50
C HIS A 376 -6.80 -19.47 8.23
N VAL A 377 -6.36 -20.54 8.90
CA VAL A 377 -4.96 -21.02 8.87
C VAL A 377 -4.48 -21.30 7.45
N MET A 378 -5.35 -21.88 6.60
CA MET A 378 -5.01 -22.16 5.21
C MET A 378 -4.68 -20.87 4.42
N LEU A 379 -5.33 -19.74 4.73
CA LEU A 379 -5.08 -18.47 4.06
C LEU A 379 -3.67 -17.95 4.36
N PHE A 380 -3.26 -18.02 5.64
CA PHE A 380 -1.91 -17.62 6.06
C PHE A 380 -0.84 -18.60 5.55
N ALA A 381 -1.14 -19.90 5.46
CA ALA A 381 -0.23 -20.88 4.87
C ALA A 381 0.03 -20.58 3.37
N ILE A 382 -1.02 -20.29 2.59
CA ILE A 382 -0.89 -19.89 1.18
C ILE A 382 -0.08 -18.58 1.08
N ALA A 383 -0.32 -17.60 1.96
CA ALA A 383 0.42 -16.35 1.99
C ALA A 383 1.91 -16.56 2.28
N ALA A 384 2.25 -17.37 3.29
CA ALA A 384 3.64 -17.73 3.60
C ALA A 384 4.31 -18.42 2.41
N GLY A 385 3.59 -19.35 1.76
CA GLY A 385 4.04 -20.03 0.55
C GLY A 385 4.33 -19.06 -0.61
N ALA A 386 3.44 -18.10 -0.86
CA ALA A 386 3.63 -17.10 -1.91
C ALA A 386 4.89 -16.24 -1.66
N ILE A 387 5.10 -15.80 -0.41
CA ILE A 387 6.30 -15.04 -0.02
C ILE A 387 7.56 -15.92 -0.16
N ALA A 388 7.51 -17.18 0.25
CA ALA A 388 8.62 -18.11 0.10
C ALA A 388 8.98 -18.38 -1.38
N VAL A 389 7.98 -18.54 -2.24
CA VAL A 389 8.20 -18.68 -3.70
C VAL A 389 8.86 -17.43 -4.28
N ALA A 390 8.46 -16.21 -3.85
CA ALA A 390 9.10 -14.96 -4.26
C ALA A 390 10.60 -14.95 -3.89
N LEU A 391 10.96 -15.43 -2.70
CA LEU A 391 12.34 -15.54 -2.24
C LEU A 391 13.13 -16.59 -3.05
N ILE A 392 12.56 -17.78 -3.23
CA ILE A 392 13.20 -18.89 -3.95
C ILE A 392 13.48 -18.50 -5.41
N ALA A 393 12.54 -17.82 -6.07
CA ALA A 393 12.69 -17.34 -7.43
C ALA A 393 13.89 -16.37 -7.57
N ASP A 394 14.12 -15.45 -6.61
CA ASP A 394 15.28 -14.54 -6.65
C ASP A 394 16.59 -15.28 -6.42
N ILE A 395 16.63 -16.23 -5.50
CA ILE A 395 17.81 -17.04 -5.22
C ILE A 395 18.13 -17.91 -6.44
N GLY A 396 17.10 -18.53 -7.05
CA GLY A 396 17.25 -19.39 -8.23
C GLY A 396 17.85 -18.62 -9.41
N LEU A 397 17.33 -17.43 -9.76
CA LEU A 397 17.88 -16.60 -10.82
C LEU A 397 19.33 -16.17 -10.53
N ALA A 398 19.64 -15.87 -9.25
CA ALA A 398 21.01 -15.53 -8.88
C ALA A 398 22.00 -16.67 -9.09
N LEU A 399 21.59 -17.91 -8.82
CA LEU A 399 22.42 -19.09 -9.03
C LEU A 399 22.62 -19.40 -10.52
N ILE A 400 21.58 -19.24 -11.34
CA ILE A 400 21.66 -19.41 -12.79
C ILE A 400 22.65 -18.39 -13.38
N ASN A 401 22.51 -17.11 -13.05
CA ASN A 401 23.38 -16.05 -13.57
C ASN A 401 24.85 -16.24 -13.14
N ARG A 402 25.10 -16.76 -11.92
CA ARG A 402 26.47 -17.08 -11.48
C ARG A 402 27.07 -18.23 -12.28
N LYS A 403 26.29 -19.29 -12.60
CA LYS A 403 26.76 -20.41 -13.39
C LYS A 403 27.08 -19.99 -14.84
N SER A 404 26.25 -19.15 -15.46
CA SER A 404 26.50 -18.63 -16.80
C SER A 404 27.79 -17.80 -16.86
N ALA A 405 28.00 -16.89 -15.88
CA ALA A 405 29.21 -16.10 -15.78
C ALA A 405 30.50 -16.96 -15.56
N ALA A 406 30.39 -18.04 -14.78
CA ALA A 406 31.49 -18.97 -14.55
C ALA A 406 31.81 -19.80 -15.82
N ALA A 407 30.79 -20.17 -16.60
CA ALA A 407 30.96 -20.90 -17.83
C ALA A 407 31.63 -20.05 -18.95
N GLU A 408 31.37 -18.74 -19.00
CA GLU A 408 32.00 -17.79 -19.92
C GLU A 408 33.47 -17.50 -19.56
N GLN A 409 33.89 -17.71 -18.32
CA GLN A 409 35.27 -17.50 -17.85
C GLN A 409 36.15 -18.75 -17.98
N THR A 410 35.63 -19.91 -18.34
CA THR A 410 36.47 -21.08 -18.68
C THR A 410 37.06 -20.91 -20.07
N PRO A 411 38.42 -20.83 -20.21
CA PRO A 411 39.04 -20.70 -21.52
C PRO A 411 38.68 -21.90 -22.40
N SER A 412 38.35 -21.63 -23.66
CA SER A 412 38.18 -22.67 -24.67
C SER A 412 39.46 -23.53 -24.75
N PRO A 413 39.37 -24.88 -24.71
CA PRO A 413 40.53 -25.76 -24.79
C PRO A 413 41.29 -25.65 -26.11
N ASP A 414 40.77 -24.94 -27.12
CA ASP A 414 41.32 -24.88 -28.49
C ASP A 414 42.28 -23.68 -28.74
N ALA A 415 42.76 -22.98 -27.69
CA ALA A 415 43.69 -21.87 -27.88
C ALA A 415 45.19 -22.28 -27.75
N THR A 416 45.50 -23.58 -27.80
CA THR A 416 46.89 -24.08 -27.83
C THR A 416 47.06 -25.07 -28.97
N VAL A 417 47.24 -24.57 -30.20
CA VAL A 417 47.98 -25.24 -31.29
C VAL A 417 48.76 -24.17 -32.05
#